data_3c8ee3056a47c1851865875980f264cb
#
_entry.id   3c8ee3056a47c1851865875980f264cb
#
_cell.length_a   1.000
_cell.length_b   1.000
_cell.length_c   1.000
_cell.angle_alpha   90.00
_cell.angle_beta   90.00
_cell.angle_gamma   90.00
#
_symmetry.space_group_name_H-M   'P 1'
#
loop_
_entity.id
_entity.type
_entity.pdbx_description
1 polymer ?
#
loop_
_entity_poly.entity_id
_entity_poly.type
_entity_poly.pdbx_seq_one_letter_code
_entity_poly.pdbx_strand_id
1 'polypeptide(L)'
;MSAADSKDVAAALATLNAHAPGATLTHDGGRDGGAHESITCEETAHVVSWPRGAFAEARERVMESMSTHLSGHKYAKAAKAKAGLRALAEYEPHIVRSKYVDNMVFCTITGTRVKATEEAVVRHASGKKFTLAHATALKDKLAPKVE
;
A
#
# COMPACT_ATOMS: atom_id res chain seq x y z
N MET A 1 -13.11 26.87 2.35
CA MET A 1 -11.99 26.65 1.42
C MET A 1 -12.18 27.54 0.19
N SER A 2 -11.19 28.35 -0.16
CA SER A 2 -11.27 29.11 -1.40
C SER A 2 -11.02 28.20 -2.61
N ALA A 3 -11.54 28.56 -3.79
CA ALA A 3 -11.29 27.80 -5.01
C ALA A 3 -9.78 27.78 -5.38
N ALA A 4 -9.02 28.78 -4.97
CA ALA A 4 -7.57 28.87 -5.14
C ALA A 4 -6.85 27.81 -4.31
N ASP A 5 -7.19 27.69 -3.01
CA ASP A 5 -6.58 26.69 -2.11
C ASP A 5 -6.78 25.26 -2.62
N SER A 6 -7.98 24.97 -3.13
CA SER A 6 -8.28 23.64 -3.69
C SER A 6 -7.43 23.30 -4.91
N LYS A 7 -7.17 24.26 -5.79
CA LYS A 7 -6.30 24.08 -6.96
C LYS A 7 -4.84 23.89 -6.55
N ASP A 8 -4.38 24.62 -5.56
CA ASP A 8 -3.01 24.55 -5.06
C ASP A 8 -2.74 23.22 -4.38
N VAL A 9 -3.68 22.69 -3.61
CA VAL A 9 -3.59 21.34 -3.02
C VAL A 9 -3.57 20.26 -4.12
N ALA A 10 -4.43 20.38 -5.11
CA ALA A 10 -4.46 19.43 -6.24
C ALA A 10 -3.15 19.43 -7.03
N ALA A 11 -2.54 20.60 -7.28
CA ALA A 11 -1.25 20.72 -7.93
C ALA A 11 -0.12 20.12 -7.08
N ALA A 12 -0.15 20.31 -5.78
CA ALA A 12 0.80 19.70 -4.85
C ALA A 12 0.71 18.17 -4.84
N LEU A 13 -0.51 17.62 -4.81
CA LEU A 13 -0.74 16.17 -4.92
C LEU A 13 -0.22 15.60 -6.24
N ALA A 14 -0.46 16.30 -7.35
CA ALA A 14 0.05 15.89 -8.66
C ALA A 14 1.59 15.83 -8.68
N THR A 15 2.25 16.82 -8.09
CA THR A 15 3.72 16.86 -7.97
C THR A 15 4.25 15.71 -7.11
N LEU A 16 3.62 15.43 -5.98
CA LEU A 16 4.00 14.33 -5.09
C LEU A 16 3.76 12.97 -5.76
N ASN A 17 2.67 12.79 -6.47
CA ASN A 17 2.39 11.57 -7.22
C ASN A 17 3.36 11.34 -8.39
N ALA A 18 3.86 12.41 -9.01
CA ALA A 18 4.91 12.31 -10.02
C ALA A 18 6.25 11.88 -9.40
N HIS A 19 6.53 12.31 -8.17
CA HIS A 19 7.73 11.91 -7.42
C HIS A 19 7.65 10.44 -6.96
N ALA A 20 6.48 9.97 -6.55
CA ALA A 20 6.24 8.59 -6.12
C ALA A 20 4.96 8.04 -6.78
N PRO A 21 5.01 7.55 -8.03
CA PRO A 21 3.82 7.17 -8.81
C PRO A 21 2.98 6.04 -8.19
N GLY A 22 3.59 5.23 -7.34
CA GLY A 22 2.90 4.14 -6.64
C GLY A 22 2.22 4.54 -5.33
N ALA A 23 2.41 5.78 -4.87
CA ALA A 23 1.84 6.26 -3.63
C ALA A 23 0.34 6.58 -3.76
N THR A 24 -0.43 6.23 -2.75
CA THR A 24 -1.82 6.63 -2.61
C THR A 24 -1.91 7.78 -1.60
N LEU A 25 -2.06 8.99 -2.11
CA LEU A 25 -2.16 10.21 -1.30
C LEU A 25 -3.60 10.70 -1.29
N THR A 26 -4.16 10.87 -0.11
CA THR A 26 -5.52 11.37 0.07
C THR A 26 -5.50 12.73 0.76
N HIS A 27 -6.37 13.64 0.30
CA HIS A 27 -6.58 14.95 0.89
C HIS A 27 -7.88 14.95 1.69
N ASP A 28 -7.78 15.30 2.96
CA ASP A 28 -8.95 15.59 3.80
C ASP A 28 -9.08 17.11 3.96
N GLY A 29 -10.15 17.66 3.39
CA GLY A 29 -10.46 19.08 3.45
C GLY A 29 -11.20 19.51 4.73
N GLY A 30 -11.18 18.69 5.79
CA GLY A 30 -11.85 19.03 7.05
C GLY A 30 -13.38 19.10 6.91
N ARG A 31 -14.00 18.14 6.24
CA ARG A 31 -15.43 18.12 5.89
C ARG A 31 -16.37 18.30 7.07
N ASP A 32 -16.03 17.84 8.24
CA ASP A 32 -16.88 17.89 9.43
C ASP A 32 -16.64 19.12 10.31
N GLY A 33 -16.28 20.27 9.70
CA GLY A 33 -15.99 21.49 10.45
C GLY A 33 -14.63 21.47 11.15
N GLY A 34 -13.75 20.57 10.79
CA GLY A 34 -12.39 20.47 11.30
C GLY A 34 -11.58 21.74 11.06
N ALA A 35 -10.79 22.13 12.05
CA ALA A 35 -9.94 23.33 11.99
C ALA A 35 -8.68 23.10 11.11
N HIS A 36 -8.43 21.88 10.67
CA HIS A 36 -7.25 21.49 9.91
C HIS A 36 -7.60 20.71 8.65
N GLU A 37 -6.76 20.85 7.67
CA GLU A 37 -6.71 20.02 6.45
C GLU A 37 -5.46 19.17 6.48
N SER A 38 -5.45 18.04 5.77
CA SER A 38 -4.31 17.12 5.77
C SER A 38 -4.14 16.38 4.47
N ILE A 39 -2.90 15.91 4.22
CA ILE A 39 -2.58 14.88 3.22
C ILE A 39 -2.10 13.65 3.97
N THR A 40 -2.65 12.50 3.63
CA THR A 40 -2.30 11.21 4.21
C THR A 40 -1.72 10.30 3.14
N CYS A 41 -0.59 9.65 3.46
CA CYS A 41 -0.07 8.52 2.69
C CYS A 41 -0.72 7.24 3.22
N GLU A 42 -1.54 6.59 2.43
CA GLU A 42 -2.31 5.43 2.87
C GLU A 42 -1.44 4.21 3.17
N GLU A 43 -0.33 4.05 2.48
CA GLU A 43 0.58 2.93 2.67
C GLU A 43 1.22 2.89 4.06
N THR A 44 1.45 4.05 4.67
CA THR A 44 2.15 4.17 5.96
C THR A 44 1.34 4.87 7.04
N ALA A 45 0.15 5.40 6.71
CA ALA A 45 -0.65 6.27 7.56
C ALA A 45 0.09 7.56 8.01
N HIS A 46 1.12 7.99 7.25
CA HIS A 46 1.81 9.25 7.51
C HIS A 46 0.93 10.42 7.12
N VAL A 47 0.74 11.36 8.04
CA VAL A 47 -0.15 12.52 7.87
C VAL A 47 0.63 13.81 8.03
N VAL A 48 0.41 14.74 7.12
CA VAL A 48 0.87 16.13 7.25
C VAL A 48 -0.34 17.05 7.22
N SER A 49 -0.50 17.87 8.24
CA SER A 49 -1.66 18.75 8.41
C SER A 49 -1.28 20.22 8.47
N TRP A 50 -2.24 21.08 8.17
CA TRP A 50 -2.13 22.53 8.24
C TRP A 50 -3.48 23.15 8.65
N PRO A 51 -3.49 24.39 9.18
CA PRO A 51 -4.73 25.08 9.47
C PRO A 51 -5.57 25.27 8.21
N ARG A 52 -6.87 25.13 8.32
CA ARG A 52 -7.79 25.28 7.20
C ARG A 52 -7.64 26.65 6.53
N GLY A 53 -7.52 26.65 5.20
CA GLY A 53 -7.34 27.85 4.41
C GLY A 53 -5.92 28.45 4.43
N ALA A 54 -4.96 27.79 5.08
CA ALA A 54 -3.56 28.23 5.21
C ALA A 54 -2.58 27.38 4.39
N PHE A 55 -3.06 26.71 3.33
CA PHE A 55 -2.18 25.86 2.53
C PHE A 55 -1.04 26.64 1.87
N ALA A 56 -1.30 27.85 1.36
CA ALA A 56 -0.28 28.65 0.71
C ALA A 56 0.95 28.91 1.61
N GLU A 57 0.72 29.21 2.89
CA GLU A 57 1.79 29.42 3.88
C GLU A 57 2.44 28.10 4.33
N ALA A 58 1.69 27.02 4.34
CA ALA A 58 2.17 25.71 4.77
C ALA A 58 2.80 24.88 3.64
N ARG A 59 2.60 25.25 2.37
CA ARG A 59 2.93 24.49 1.18
C ARG A 59 4.36 23.94 1.18
N GLU A 60 5.34 24.81 1.40
CA GLU A 60 6.76 24.41 1.39
C GLU A 60 7.03 23.31 2.43
N ARG A 61 6.59 23.51 3.66
CA ARG A 61 6.71 22.54 4.76
C ARG A 61 5.99 21.23 4.46
N VAL A 62 4.79 21.29 3.91
CA VAL A 62 3.99 20.11 3.54
C VAL A 62 4.68 19.31 2.44
N MET A 63 5.15 20.00 1.39
CA MET A 63 5.84 19.37 0.27
C MET A 63 7.18 18.74 0.71
N GLU A 64 7.96 19.43 1.52
CA GLU A 64 9.22 18.93 2.07
C GLU A 64 8.99 17.69 2.94
N SER A 65 8.05 17.76 3.88
CA SER A 65 7.73 16.67 4.80
C SER A 65 7.25 15.43 4.05
N MET A 66 6.34 15.59 3.10
CA MET A 66 5.81 14.46 2.34
C MET A 66 6.83 13.91 1.34
N SER A 67 7.61 14.74 0.66
CA SER A 67 8.67 14.29 -0.25
C SER A 67 9.76 13.51 0.50
N THR A 68 10.16 13.96 1.67
CA THR A 68 11.12 13.26 2.54
C THR A 68 10.56 11.90 2.96
N HIS A 69 9.29 11.86 3.35
CA HIS A 69 8.61 10.61 3.72
C HIS A 69 8.58 9.62 2.54
N LEU A 70 8.17 10.06 1.35
CA LEU A 70 8.07 9.22 0.15
C LEU A 70 9.43 8.74 -0.37
N SER A 71 10.52 9.43 -0.04
CA SER A 71 11.89 9.01 -0.35
C SER A 71 12.49 8.14 0.76
N GLY A 72 11.79 7.96 1.87
CA GLY A 72 12.29 7.27 3.06
C GLY A 72 12.11 5.76 3.03
N HIS A 73 12.81 5.10 3.96
CA HIS A 73 12.79 3.64 4.10
C HIS A 73 11.40 3.07 4.49
N LYS A 74 10.67 3.78 5.34
CA LYS A 74 9.34 3.35 5.80
C LYS A 74 8.35 3.24 4.63
N TYR A 75 8.34 4.24 3.76
CA TYR A 75 7.51 4.21 2.54
C TYR A 75 7.99 3.11 1.57
N ALA A 76 9.28 2.99 1.32
CA ALA A 76 9.83 1.96 0.44
C ALA A 76 9.43 0.54 0.88
N LYS A 77 9.49 0.26 2.19
CA LYS A 77 9.05 -1.01 2.77
C LYS A 77 7.55 -1.25 2.57
N ALA A 78 6.72 -0.25 2.82
CA ALA A 78 5.28 -0.34 2.63
C ALA A 78 4.89 -0.50 1.15
N ALA A 79 5.58 0.18 0.23
CA ALA A 79 5.38 0.05 -1.21
C ALA A 79 5.72 -1.35 -1.71
N LYS A 80 6.78 -1.97 -1.21
CA LYS A 80 7.14 -3.37 -1.52
C LYS A 80 6.06 -4.35 -1.02
N ALA A 81 5.54 -4.14 0.19
CA ALA A 81 4.46 -4.97 0.71
C ALA A 81 3.17 -4.84 -0.13
N LYS A 82 2.83 -3.63 -0.56
CA LYS A 82 1.68 -3.38 -1.45
C LYS A 82 1.85 -4.05 -2.82
N ALA A 83 3.04 -3.98 -3.42
CA ALA A 83 3.35 -4.65 -4.67
C ALA A 83 3.22 -6.18 -4.53
N GLY A 84 3.69 -6.75 -3.42
CA GLY A 84 3.50 -8.15 -3.08
C GLY A 84 2.04 -8.55 -2.98
N LEU A 85 1.20 -7.73 -2.35
CA LEU A 85 -0.24 -7.97 -2.27
C LEU A 85 -0.94 -7.89 -3.63
N ARG A 86 -0.48 -7.04 -4.55
CA ARG A 86 -0.99 -7.02 -5.94
C ARG A 86 -0.66 -8.29 -6.71
N ALA A 87 0.53 -8.84 -6.51
CA ALA A 87 0.93 -10.10 -7.12
C ALA A 87 0.05 -11.28 -6.68
N LEU A 88 -0.65 -11.18 -5.55
CA LEU A 88 -1.59 -12.20 -5.07
C LEU A 88 -2.74 -12.47 -6.03
N ALA A 89 -3.20 -11.48 -6.78
CA ALA A 89 -4.34 -11.63 -7.69
C ALA A 89 -4.10 -12.74 -8.74
N GLU A 90 -2.85 -12.97 -9.14
CA GLU A 90 -2.46 -14.03 -10.07
C GLU A 90 -2.49 -15.42 -9.44
N TYR A 91 -2.39 -15.52 -8.13
CA TYR A 91 -2.28 -16.77 -7.38
C TYR A 91 -3.51 -17.10 -6.54
N GLU A 92 -4.55 -16.28 -6.58
CA GLU A 92 -5.82 -16.60 -5.92
C GLU A 92 -6.49 -17.81 -6.60
N PRO A 93 -7.14 -18.69 -5.84
CA PRO A 93 -7.37 -18.66 -4.38
C PRO A 93 -6.26 -19.30 -3.55
N HIS A 94 -5.12 -19.63 -4.11
CA HIS A 94 -4.08 -20.44 -3.47
C HIS A 94 -3.20 -19.64 -2.51
N ILE A 95 -2.95 -18.37 -2.81
CA ILE A 95 -2.19 -17.47 -1.95
C ILE A 95 -3.12 -16.34 -1.51
N VAL A 96 -3.31 -16.20 -0.21
CA VAL A 96 -4.20 -15.20 0.39
C VAL A 96 -3.47 -14.43 1.48
N ARG A 97 -4.04 -13.29 1.89
CA ARG A 97 -3.50 -12.51 2.98
C ARG A 97 -3.53 -13.29 4.28
N SER A 98 -2.45 -13.25 5.07
CA SER A 98 -2.42 -13.86 6.40
C SER A 98 -3.44 -13.19 7.34
N LYS A 99 -4.12 -14.02 8.13
CA LYS A 99 -5.08 -13.55 9.15
C LYS A 99 -4.41 -13.15 10.45
N TYR A 100 -3.24 -13.69 10.72
CA TYR A 100 -2.58 -13.59 12.04
C TYR A 100 -1.32 -12.74 12.03
N VAL A 101 -0.71 -12.54 10.88
CA VAL A 101 0.56 -11.80 10.78
C VAL A 101 0.47 -10.73 9.70
N ASP A 102 0.65 -9.48 10.12
CA ASP A 102 0.71 -8.36 9.18
C ASP A 102 1.90 -8.49 8.23
N ASN A 103 1.71 -8.03 7.00
CA ASN A 103 2.72 -8.08 5.93
C ASN A 103 3.19 -9.50 5.55
N MET A 104 2.40 -10.51 5.84
CA MET A 104 2.60 -11.88 5.41
C MET A 104 1.41 -12.36 4.56
N VAL A 105 1.66 -13.35 3.73
CA VAL A 105 0.63 -14.07 2.97
C VAL A 105 0.68 -15.55 3.35
N PHE A 106 -0.44 -16.23 3.18
CA PHE A 106 -0.58 -17.65 3.47
C PHE A 106 -0.88 -18.43 2.20
N CYS A 107 -0.11 -19.47 1.95
CA CYS A 107 -0.35 -20.39 0.84
C CYS A 107 -1.25 -21.54 1.30
N THR A 108 -2.47 -21.61 0.77
CA THR A 108 -3.48 -22.60 1.17
C THR A 108 -3.15 -24.02 0.73
N ILE A 109 -2.33 -24.18 -0.31
CA ILE A 109 -1.96 -25.51 -0.83
C ILE A 109 -0.69 -26.08 -0.19
N THR A 110 0.24 -25.23 0.23
CA THR A 110 1.47 -25.69 0.93
C THR A 110 1.37 -25.56 2.45
N GLY A 111 0.44 -24.74 2.97
CA GLY A 111 0.33 -24.46 4.40
C GLY A 111 1.46 -23.60 4.94
N THR A 112 2.10 -22.77 4.10
CA THR A 112 3.28 -21.97 4.44
C THR A 112 2.95 -20.48 4.44
N ARG A 113 3.52 -19.72 5.39
CA ARG A 113 3.51 -18.26 5.36
C ARG A 113 4.71 -17.74 4.57
N VAL A 114 4.49 -16.70 3.79
CA VAL A 114 5.50 -16.05 2.95
C VAL A 114 5.41 -14.54 3.18
N LYS A 115 6.53 -13.83 3.06
CA LYS A 115 6.52 -12.36 3.12
C LYS A 115 5.64 -11.79 2.02
N ALA A 116 4.84 -10.76 2.32
CA ALA A 116 3.97 -10.07 1.38
C ALA A 116 4.76 -9.10 0.49
N THR A 117 5.77 -9.61 -0.22
CA THR A 117 6.53 -8.88 -1.24
C THR A 117 6.40 -9.63 -2.56
N GLU A 118 6.35 -8.90 -3.67
CA GLU A 118 6.27 -9.51 -5.00
C GLU A 118 7.37 -10.56 -5.22
N GLU A 119 8.60 -10.24 -4.87
CA GLU A 119 9.75 -11.13 -4.98
C GLU A 119 9.59 -12.44 -4.20
N ALA A 120 9.14 -12.35 -2.95
CA ALA A 120 8.96 -13.54 -2.10
C ALA A 120 7.78 -14.40 -2.58
N VAL A 121 6.69 -13.80 -3.02
CA VAL A 121 5.51 -14.50 -3.57
C VAL A 121 5.85 -15.20 -4.87
N VAL A 122 6.53 -14.53 -5.80
CA VAL A 122 6.97 -15.11 -7.07
C VAL A 122 7.95 -16.27 -6.83
N ARG A 123 8.90 -16.10 -5.93
CA ARG A 123 9.86 -17.16 -5.56
C ARG A 123 9.15 -18.39 -4.99
N HIS A 124 8.18 -18.19 -4.11
CA HIS A 124 7.39 -19.29 -3.54
C HIS A 124 6.56 -20.01 -4.61
N ALA A 125 5.84 -19.27 -5.45
CA ALA A 125 4.99 -19.81 -6.50
C ALA A 125 5.78 -20.53 -7.63
N SER A 126 7.03 -20.12 -7.86
CA SER A 126 7.93 -20.75 -8.82
C SER A 126 8.69 -21.95 -8.23
N GLY A 127 8.60 -22.18 -6.93
CA GLY A 127 9.29 -23.24 -6.22
C GLY A 127 8.67 -24.62 -6.44
N LYS A 128 9.48 -25.66 -6.28
CA LYS A 128 9.06 -27.06 -6.44
C LYS A 128 7.91 -27.44 -5.51
N LYS A 129 7.95 -26.98 -4.25
CA LYS A 129 6.91 -27.28 -3.24
C LYS A 129 5.54 -26.79 -3.67
N PHE A 130 5.46 -25.54 -4.13
CA PHE A 130 4.20 -24.98 -4.63
C PHE A 130 3.75 -25.69 -5.91
N THR A 131 4.62 -25.90 -6.88
CA THR A 131 4.31 -26.53 -8.16
C THR A 131 3.77 -27.95 -7.97
N LEU A 132 4.39 -28.75 -7.11
CA LEU A 132 3.94 -30.11 -6.79
C LEU A 132 2.61 -30.09 -6.05
N ALA A 133 2.44 -29.23 -5.05
CA ALA A 133 1.21 -29.11 -4.29
C ALA A 133 0.04 -28.62 -5.17
N HIS A 134 0.30 -27.69 -6.08
CA HIS A 134 -0.69 -27.20 -7.04
C HIS A 134 -1.15 -28.29 -8.01
N ALA A 135 -0.21 -29.06 -8.58
CA ALA A 135 -0.52 -30.19 -9.46
C ALA A 135 -1.36 -31.26 -8.72
N THR A 136 -0.99 -31.58 -7.48
CA THR A 136 -1.73 -32.53 -6.64
C THR A 136 -3.14 -32.00 -6.30
N ALA A 137 -3.27 -30.74 -5.93
CA ALA A 137 -4.57 -30.11 -5.62
C ALA A 137 -5.51 -30.12 -6.85
N LEU A 138 -5.00 -29.86 -8.04
CA LEU A 138 -5.78 -29.91 -9.28
C LEU A 138 -6.22 -31.34 -9.63
N LYS A 139 -5.36 -32.31 -9.41
CA LYS A 139 -5.62 -33.72 -9.73
C LYS A 139 -6.60 -34.38 -8.75
N ASP A 140 -6.39 -34.17 -7.45
CA ASP A 140 -7.11 -34.86 -6.39
C ASP A 140 -8.26 -34.02 -5.79
N LYS A 141 -8.49 -32.80 -6.27
CA LYS A 141 -9.49 -31.84 -5.77
C LYS A 141 -9.46 -31.69 -4.23
N LEU A 142 -8.25 -31.60 -3.68
CA LEU A 142 -8.04 -31.45 -2.25
C LEU A 142 -8.60 -30.13 -1.73
N ALA A 143 -9.17 -30.16 -0.51
CA ALA A 143 -9.60 -28.96 0.17
C ALA A 143 -8.39 -28.04 0.49
N PRO A 144 -8.54 -26.72 0.40
CA PRO A 144 -7.46 -25.81 0.77
C PRO A 144 -7.14 -25.91 2.25
N LYS A 145 -5.86 -25.77 2.61
CA LYS A 145 -5.43 -25.69 4.00
C LYS A 145 -5.90 -24.39 4.63
N VAL A 146 -6.20 -24.44 5.91
CA VAL A 146 -6.57 -23.27 6.72
C VAL A 146 -5.38 -22.84 7.55
N GLU A 147 -5.18 -21.52 7.63
CA GLU A 147 -4.16 -20.89 8.46
C GLU A 147 -4.45 -21.08 9.95
#